data_bd3d861278304feb5ad6480f6b3e05a2
#
_entry.id   bd3d861278304feb5ad6480f6b3e05a2
#
_cell.length_a   1.000
_cell.length_b   1.000
_cell.length_c   1.000
_cell.angle_alpha   90.00
_cell.angle_beta   90.00
_cell.angle_gamma   90.00
#
_symmetry.space_group_name_H-M   'P 1'
#
loop_
_entity.id
_entity.type
_entity.pdbx_description
1 polymer ?
#
loop_
_entity_poly.entity_id
_entity_poly.type
_entity_poly.pdbx_seq_one_letter_code
_entity_poly.pdbx_strand_id
1 'polypeptide(L)'
;AVAKNLALYAMMSLFSSIAIPIVYIVIRNKITTDLGVDNAGYWEAANQFSFFYFMVLNSIIMMYVLPKISENQKVSFFRKQASEYFLKLIPVFVVGLVLLFLFRDIAIWILFDDSFRPVSELMLWQLSGDVFRAASLVLVAYIHAHRLITHYITIDLVLSFSLILFSFFFIEQFGLIGAVKAHFVSYLIYFVAIVFLLRKTLFWASDE
;
A
#
# COMPACT_ATOMS: atom_id res chain seq x y z
N ALA A 1 28.77 -9.33 14.41
CA ALA A 1 27.29 -9.41 14.50
C ALA A 1 26.62 -8.16 13.92
N VAL A 2 27.02 -6.93 14.30
CA VAL A 2 26.41 -5.66 13.86
C VAL A 2 26.47 -5.47 12.35
N ALA A 3 27.63 -5.66 11.71
CA ALA A 3 27.81 -5.49 10.26
C ALA A 3 26.95 -6.47 9.45
N LYS A 4 26.76 -7.71 9.90
CA LYS A 4 25.90 -8.70 9.24
C LYS A 4 24.44 -8.27 9.29
N ASN A 5 23.99 -7.74 10.43
CA ASN A 5 22.62 -7.26 10.56
C ASN A 5 22.38 -6.00 9.71
N LEU A 6 23.32 -5.07 9.67
CA LEU A 6 23.25 -3.89 8.80
C LEU A 6 23.19 -4.28 7.31
N ALA A 7 24.00 -5.24 6.87
CA ALA A 7 23.98 -5.74 5.50
C ALA A 7 22.63 -6.38 5.14
N LEU A 8 22.04 -7.16 6.05
CA LEU A 8 20.72 -7.75 5.85
C LEU A 8 19.63 -6.68 5.71
N TYR A 9 19.66 -5.63 6.53
CA TYR A 9 18.73 -4.49 6.39
C TYR A 9 18.90 -3.75 5.07
N ALA A 10 20.14 -3.48 4.69
CA ALA A 10 20.43 -2.84 3.41
C ALA A 10 19.89 -3.67 2.24
N MET A 11 20.08 -4.99 2.27
CA MET A 11 19.55 -5.89 1.24
C MET A 11 18.01 -5.90 1.20
N MET A 12 17.34 -5.91 2.36
CA MET A 12 15.87 -5.83 2.42
C MET A 12 15.35 -4.54 1.82
N SER A 13 15.89 -3.42 2.26
CA SER A 13 15.50 -2.09 1.77
C SER A 13 15.79 -1.95 0.27
N LEU A 14 16.92 -2.47 -0.20
CA LEU A 14 17.26 -2.50 -1.62
C LEU A 14 16.27 -3.35 -2.42
N PHE A 15 15.91 -4.55 -1.93
CA PHE A 15 14.96 -5.42 -2.62
C PHE A 15 13.61 -4.72 -2.84
N SER A 16 13.02 -4.18 -1.78
CA SER A 16 11.72 -3.50 -1.88
C SER A 16 11.78 -2.20 -2.67
N SER A 17 12.88 -1.44 -2.55
CA SER A 17 13.05 -0.20 -3.30
C SER A 17 13.16 -0.43 -4.82
N ILE A 18 13.50 -1.64 -5.24
CA ILE A 18 13.64 -2.03 -6.65
C ILE A 18 12.41 -2.82 -7.12
N ALA A 19 11.89 -3.75 -6.31
CA ALA A 19 10.82 -4.66 -6.72
C ALA A 19 9.52 -3.92 -7.07
N ILE A 20 9.04 -3.05 -6.21
CA ILE A 20 7.79 -2.32 -6.44
C ILE A 20 7.85 -1.40 -7.66
N PRO A 21 8.88 -0.54 -7.84
CA PRO A 21 9.02 0.23 -9.08
C PRO A 21 9.04 -0.62 -10.36
N ILE A 22 9.72 -1.78 -10.33
CA ILE A 22 9.73 -2.69 -11.49
C ILE A 22 8.31 -3.20 -11.78
N VAL A 23 7.55 -3.60 -10.75
CA VAL A 23 6.16 -4.03 -10.91
C VAL A 23 5.33 -2.93 -11.59
N TYR A 24 5.45 -1.69 -11.13
CA TYR A 24 4.74 -0.56 -11.73
C TYR A 24 5.15 -0.31 -13.18
N ILE A 25 6.44 -0.42 -13.52
CA ILE A 25 6.94 -0.32 -14.90
C ILE A 25 6.33 -1.43 -15.78
N VAL A 26 6.30 -2.67 -15.28
CA VAL A 26 5.71 -3.81 -16.00
C VAL A 26 4.23 -3.60 -16.27
N ILE A 27 3.46 -3.15 -15.27
CA ILE A 27 2.02 -2.86 -15.41
C ILE A 27 1.81 -1.70 -16.39
N ARG A 28 2.59 -0.62 -16.26
CA ARG A 28 2.53 0.52 -17.18
C ARG A 28 2.78 0.10 -18.63
N ASN A 29 3.81 -0.72 -18.85
CA ASN A 29 4.12 -1.21 -20.20
C ASN A 29 2.97 -2.06 -20.75
N LYS A 30 2.34 -2.92 -19.94
CA LYS A 30 1.15 -3.69 -20.33
C LYS A 30 0.01 -2.75 -20.75
N ILE A 31 -0.29 -1.73 -19.93
CA ILE A 31 -1.34 -0.73 -20.24
C ILE A 31 -0.99 0.02 -21.52
N THR A 32 0.25 0.47 -21.67
CA THR A 32 0.70 1.20 -22.87
C THR A 32 0.57 0.36 -24.13
N THR A 33 0.95 -0.91 -24.06
CA THR A 33 0.93 -1.82 -25.21
C THR A 33 -0.49 -2.19 -25.62
N ASP A 34 -1.35 -2.50 -24.65
CA ASP A 34 -2.70 -3.03 -24.93
C ASP A 34 -3.75 -1.93 -25.13
N LEU A 35 -3.60 -0.80 -24.43
CA LEU A 35 -4.64 0.24 -24.34
C LEU A 35 -4.16 1.62 -24.83
N GLY A 36 -2.87 1.79 -25.06
CA GLY A 36 -2.28 3.04 -25.52
C GLY A 36 -1.72 3.93 -24.40
N VAL A 37 -0.94 4.94 -24.83
CA VAL A 37 -0.19 5.84 -23.92
C VAL A 37 -1.09 6.69 -23.04
N ASP A 38 -2.22 7.17 -23.58
CA ASP A 38 -3.18 8.01 -22.82
C ASP A 38 -3.74 7.27 -21.62
N ASN A 39 -4.11 5.99 -21.79
CA ASN A 39 -4.58 5.14 -20.70
C ASN A 39 -3.50 4.88 -19.64
N ALA A 40 -2.24 4.76 -20.03
CA ALA A 40 -1.13 4.69 -19.09
C ALA A 40 -0.99 6.00 -18.30
N GLY A 41 -1.20 7.14 -18.94
CA GLY A 41 -1.25 8.45 -18.29
C GLY A 41 -2.37 8.57 -17.26
N TYR A 42 -3.58 8.11 -17.60
CA TYR A 42 -4.71 8.11 -16.65
C TYR A 42 -4.46 7.20 -15.44
N TRP A 43 -3.88 6.02 -15.66
CA TRP A 43 -3.49 5.14 -14.57
C TRP A 43 -2.42 5.75 -13.66
N GLU A 44 -1.43 6.41 -14.24
CA GLU A 44 -0.40 7.13 -13.47
C GLU A 44 -1.00 8.27 -12.66
N ALA A 45 -1.92 9.04 -13.24
CA ALA A 45 -2.62 10.11 -12.53
C ALA A 45 -3.40 9.58 -11.32
N ALA A 46 -4.10 8.44 -11.47
CA ALA A 46 -4.77 7.79 -10.34
C ALA A 46 -3.79 7.39 -9.23
N ASN A 47 -2.62 6.83 -9.59
CA ASN A 47 -1.57 6.50 -8.63
C ASN A 47 -0.94 7.74 -7.98
N GLN A 48 -0.87 8.87 -8.70
CA GLN A 48 -0.33 10.13 -8.16
C GLN A 48 -1.18 10.66 -7.00
N PHE A 49 -2.52 10.53 -7.06
CA PHE A 49 -3.37 10.83 -5.90
C PHE A 49 -2.98 10.00 -4.69
N SER A 50 -2.82 8.67 -4.87
CA SER A 50 -2.36 7.77 -3.79
C SER A 50 -1.02 8.21 -3.24
N PHE A 51 -0.08 8.57 -4.09
CA PHE A 51 1.25 9.01 -3.68
C PHE A 51 1.19 10.20 -2.72
N PHE A 52 0.39 11.22 -2.99
CA PHE A 52 0.31 12.44 -2.17
C PHE A 52 -0.16 12.15 -0.74
N TYR A 53 -1.27 11.46 -0.54
CA TYR A 53 -1.73 11.21 0.83
C TYR A 53 -0.93 10.09 1.54
N PHE A 54 -0.36 9.13 0.80
CA PHE A 54 0.55 8.16 1.41
C PHE A 54 1.88 8.77 1.85
N MET A 55 2.36 9.83 1.21
CA MET A 55 3.52 10.58 1.70
C MET A 55 3.27 11.10 3.13
N VAL A 56 2.08 11.65 3.38
CA VAL A 56 1.69 12.12 4.72
C VAL A 56 1.53 10.96 5.71
N LEU A 57 0.81 9.90 5.32
CA LEU A 57 0.60 8.72 6.18
C LEU A 57 1.93 8.04 6.55
N ASN A 58 2.82 7.83 5.58
CA ASN A 58 4.14 7.25 5.84
C ASN A 58 4.97 8.12 6.77
N SER A 59 4.88 9.46 6.64
CA SER A 59 5.57 10.37 7.57
C SER A 59 5.04 10.19 9.00
N ILE A 60 3.73 10.06 9.19
CA ILE A 60 3.14 9.80 10.51
C ILE A 60 3.63 8.46 11.07
N ILE A 61 3.62 7.40 10.26
CA ILE A 61 4.11 6.09 10.68
C ILE A 61 5.58 6.13 11.08
N MET A 62 6.42 6.72 10.24
CA MET A 62 7.87 6.76 10.46
C MET A 62 8.29 7.67 11.62
N MET A 63 7.58 8.79 11.83
CA MET A 63 7.95 9.75 12.88
C MET A 63 7.33 9.43 14.25
N TYR A 64 6.14 8.80 14.28
CA TYR A 64 5.41 8.62 15.55
C TYR A 64 5.17 7.16 15.92
N VAL A 65 4.77 6.32 14.96
CA VAL A 65 4.36 4.95 15.27
C VAL A 65 5.56 4.02 15.38
N LEU A 66 6.44 4.03 14.40
CA LEU A 66 7.60 3.15 14.33
C LEU A 66 8.57 3.34 15.53
N PRO A 67 8.94 4.58 15.94
CA PRO A 67 9.79 4.77 17.11
C PRO A 67 9.17 4.21 18.40
N LYS A 68 7.88 4.50 18.63
CA LYS A 68 7.17 3.98 19.82
C LYS A 68 7.16 2.46 19.91
N ILE A 69 6.89 1.77 18.76
CA ILE A 69 6.91 0.30 18.70
C ILE A 69 8.35 -0.23 18.88
N SER A 70 9.35 0.48 18.38
CA SER A 70 10.76 0.10 18.50
C SER A 70 11.30 0.25 19.92
N GLU A 71 10.85 1.27 20.66
CA GLU A 71 11.23 1.53 22.05
C GLU A 71 10.57 0.52 23.02
N ASN A 72 9.31 0.17 22.78
CA ASN A 72 8.57 -0.77 23.62
C ASN A 72 8.14 -1.99 22.80
N GLN A 73 8.93 -3.04 22.88
CA GLN A 73 8.75 -4.29 22.12
C GLN A 73 7.67 -5.22 22.70
N LYS A 74 6.93 -4.82 23.75
CA LYS A 74 5.83 -5.63 24.30
C LYS A 74 4.68 -5.77 23.32
N VAL A 75 4.17 -6.98 23.21
CA VAL A 75 3.04 -7.28 22.31
C VAL A 75 1.77 -6.54 22.73
N SER A 76 1.50 -6.43 24.02
CA SER A 76 0.36 -5.66 24.56
C SER A 76 0.42 -4.19 24.14
N PHE A 77 1.62 -3.59 24.18
CA PHE A 77 1.81 -2.22 23.76
C PHE A 77 1.55 -2.06 22.24
N PHE A 78 2.07 -2.98 21.43
CA PHE A 78 1.81 -2.97 19.98
C PHE A 78 0.30 -3.09 19.69
N ARG A 79 -0.41 -4.03 20.33
CA ARG A 79 -1.86 -4.17 20.14
C ARG A 79 -2.62 -2.89 20.49
N LYS A 80 -2.20 -2.19 21.54
CA LYS A 80 -2.78 -0.89 21.89
C LYS A 80 -2.53 0.14 20.80
N GLN A 81 -1.29 0.26 20.29
CA GLN A 81 -0.96 1.19 19.21
C GLN A 81 -1.71 0.84 17.91
N ALA A 82 -1.80 -0.45 17.55
CA ALA A 82 -2.56 -0.91 16.40
C ALA A 82 -4.07 -0.58 16.56
N SER A 83 -4.66 -0.86 17.75
CA SER A 83 -6.05 -0.52 18.04
C SER A 83 -6.30 0.99 17.92
N GLU A 84 -5.43 1.83 18.47
CA GLU A 84 -5.55 3.29 18.35
C GLU A 84 -5.44 3.74 16.89
N TYR A 85 -4.56 3.12 16.11
CA TYR A 85 -4.42 3.39 14.68
C TYR A 85 -5.72 3.05 13.92
N PHE A 86 -6.26 1.84 14.13
CA PHE A 86 -7.48 1.39 13.47
C PHE A 86 -8.73 2.16 13.91
N LEU A 87 -8.82 2.59 15.17
CA LEU A 87 -9.99 3.27 15.69
C LEU A 87 -9.98 4.79 15.46
N LYS A 88 -8.80 5.40 15.33
CA LYS A 88 -8.67 6.86 15.22
C LYS A 88 -8.20 7.28 13.82
N LEU A 89 -7.09 6.73 13.35
CA LEU A 89 -6.44 7.22 12.12
C LEU A 89 -7.10 6.66 10.86
N ILE A 90 -7.43 5.36 10.83
CA ILE A 90 -8.09 4.76 9.67
C ILE A 90 -9.47 5.38 9.38
N PRO A 91 -10.37 5.62 10.36
CA PRO A 91 -11.64 6.30 10.07
C PRO A 91 -11.46 7.71 9.51
N VAL A 92 -10.52 8.50 10.06
CA VAL A 92 -10.21 9.84 9.54
C VAL A 92 -9.69 9.75 8.11
N PHE A 93 -8.81 8.79 7.83
CA PHE A 93 -8.29 8.55 6.50
C PHE A 93 -9.41 8.15 5.52
N VAL A 94 -10.29 7.23 5.91
CA VAL A 94 -11.43 6.81 5.08
C VAL A 94 -12.37 7.98 4.80
N VAL A 95 -12.67 8.82 5.80
CA VAL A 95 -13.46 10.05 5.58
C VAL A 95 -12.77 10.96 4.56
N GLY A 96 -11.44 11.12 4.67
CA GLY A 96 -10.66 11.89 3.68
C GLY A 96 -10.77 11.31 2.27
N LEU A 97 -10.69 9.98 2.13
CA LEU A 97 -10.86 9.31 0.82
C LEU A 97 -12.29 9.44 0.28
N VAL A 98 -13.31 9.36 1.14
CA VAL A 98 -14.71 9.59 0.74
C VAL A 98 -14.90 11.04 0.25
N LEU A 99 -14.36 12.02 0.95
CA LEU A 99 -14.39 13.41 0.51
C LEU A 99 -13.65 13.58 -0.83
N LEU A 100 -12.47 12.99 -0.97
CA LEU A 100 -11.73 13.01 -2.23
C LEU A 100 -12.56 12.38 -3.38
N PHE A 101 -13.23 11.26 -3.11
CA PHE A 101 -14.10 10.61 -4.09
C PHE A 101 -15.29 11.48 -4.48
N LEU A 102 -15.94 12.15 -3.53
CA LEU A 102 -17.07 13.03 -3.80
C LEU A 102 -16.66 14.27 -4.61
N PHE A 103 -15.46 14.80 -4.34
CA PHE A 103 -14.91 15.97 -5.03
C PHE A 103 -13.88 15.62 -6.11
N ARG A 104 -13.84 14.38 -6.58
CA ARG A 104 -12.80 13.87 -7.49
C ARG A 104 -12.68 14.68 -8.78
N ASP A 105 -13.80 15.11 -9.35
CA ASP A 105 -13.79 15.86 -10.62
C ASP A 105 -13.14 17.23 -10.42
N ILE A 106 -13.37 17.87 -9.28
CA ILE A 106 -12.71 19.13 -8.89
C ILE A 106 -11.23 18.89 -8.63
N ALA A 107 -10.89 17.81 -7.92
CA ALA A 107 -9.50 17.47 -7.63
C ALA A 107 -8.70 17.15 -8.92
N ILE A 108 -9.32 16.45 -9.87
CA ILE A 108 -8.72 16.17 -11.18
C ILE A 108 -8.51 17.47 -11.95
N TRP A 109 -9.49 18.36 -11.99
CA TRP A 109 -9.39 19.63 -12.67
C TRP A 109 -8.30 20.55 -12.09
N ILE A 110 -8.11 20.54 -10.77
CA ILE A 110 -7.07 21.37 -10.11
C ILE A 110 -5.65 20.81 -10.34
N LEU A 111 -5.48 19.49 -10.33
CA LEU A 111 -4.15 18.85 -10.39
C LEU A 111 -3.71 18.50 -11.82
N PHE A 112 -4.65 18.32 -12.72
CA PHE A 112 -4.46 17.98 -14.11
C PHE A 112 -5.25 18.95 -14.99
N ASP A 113 -5.73 18.51 -16.12
CA ASP A 113 -6.61 19.28 -17.01
C ASP A 113 -7.86 18.45 -17.40
N ASP A 114 -8.74 19.04 -18.22
CA ASP A 114 -9.97 18.40 -18.66
C ASP A 114 -9.77 17.08 -19.42
N SER A 115 -8.58 16.85 -20.00
CA SER A 115 -8.27 15.60 -20.71
C SER A 115 -8.15 14.39 -19.74
N PHE A 116 -7.91 14.64 -18.45
CA PHE A 116 -7.80 13.62 -17.40
C PHE A 116 -9.14 13.22 -16.75
N ARG A 117 -10.28 13.70 -17.24
CA ARG A 117 -11.61 13.27 -16.73
C ARG A 117 -11.80 11.76 -16.61
N PRO A 118 -11.27 10.90 -17.53
CA PRO A 118 -11.40 9.45 -17.38
C PRO A 118 -10.82 8.89 -16.08
N VAL A 119 -9.91 9.61 -15.41
CA VAL A 119 -9.35 9.22 -14.10
C VAL A 119 -10.45 9.10 -13.04
N SER A 120 -11.54 9.85 -13.15
CA SER A 120 -12.65 9.82 -12.19
C SER A 120 -13.28 8.41 -12.07
N GLU A 121 -13.31 7.64 -13.16
CA GLU A 121 -13.83 6.28 -13.18
C GLU A 121 -12.92 5.28 -12.46
N LEU A 122 -11.62 5.59 -12.38
CA LEU A 122 -10.63 4.73 -11.73
C LEU A 122 -10.64 4.90 -10.21
N MET A 123 -11.05 6.09 -9.72
CA MET A 123 -10.90 6.52 -8.32
C MET A 123 -11.57 5.56 -7.33
N LEU A 124 -12.75 5.00 -7.65
CA LEU A 124 -13.45 4.10 -6.73
C LEU A 124 -12.59 2.91 -6.32
N TRP A 125 -12.05 2.20 -7.29
CA TRP A 125 -11.24 1.00 -7.05
C TRP A 125 -9.86 1.34 -6.50
N GLN A 126 -9.26 2.42 -6.98
CA GLN A 126 -7.98 2.92 -6.48
C GLN A 126 -8.07 3.24 -4.98
N LEU A 127 -9.01 4.11 -4.58
CA LEU A 127 -9.18 4.52 -3.20
C LEU A 127 -9.60 3.36 -2.28
N SER A 128 -10.42 2.43 -2.78
CA SER A 128 -10.80 1.22 -2.03
C SER A 128 -9.58 0.33 -1.73
N GLY A 129 -8.66 0.16 -2.69
CA GLY A 129 -7.39 -0.54 -2.49
C GLY A 129 -6.49 0.17 -1.47
N ASP A 130 -6.50 1.49 -1.50
CA ASP A 130 -5.69 2.31 -0.61
C ASP A 130 -6.15 2.26 0.85
N VAL A 131 -7.41 1.94 1.15
CA VAL A 131 -7.86 1.64 2.51
C VAL A 131 -7.09 0.43 3.07
N PHE A 132 -6.98 -0.67 2.31
CA PHE A 132 -6.24 -1.86 2.75
C PHE A 132 -4.73 -1.61 2.83
N ARG A 133 -4.20 -0.83 1.89
CA ARG A 133 -2.82 -0.37 1.94
C ARG A 133 -2.54 0.43 3.20
N ALA A 134 -3.39 1.40 3.55
CA ALA A 134 -3.27 2.17 4.79
C ALA A 134 -3.40 1.29 6.03
N ALA A 135 -4.39 0.38 6.07
CA ALA A 135 -4.57 -0.56 7.16
C ALA A 135 -3.33 -1.45 7.39
N SER A 136 -2.57 -1.73 6.34
CA SER A 136 -1.35 -2.54 6.44
C SER A 136 -0.17 -1.81 7.09
N LEU A 137 -0.11 -0.47 7.04
CA LEU A 137 1.07 0.30 7.43
C LEU A 137 1.50 0.07 8.88
N VAL A 138 0.56 0.03 9.84
CA VAL A 138 0.89 -0.19 11.25
C VAL A 138 1.42 -1.61 11.50
N LEU A 139 0.93 -2.60 10.75
CA LEU A 139 1.38 -3.99 10.82
C LEU A 139 2.78 -4.14 10.21
N VAL A 140 3.04 -3.46 9.11
CA VAL A 140 4.38 -3.38 8.49
C VAL A 140 5.35 -2.68 9.43
N ALA A 141 4.94 -1.60 10.12
CA ALA A 141 5.77 -0.96 11.13
C ALA A 141 6.20 -1.91 12.25
N TYR A 142 5.32 -2.82 12.68
CA TYR A 142 5.67 -3.88 13.63
C TYR A 142 6.74 -4.83 13.06
N ILE A 143 6.57 -5.28 11.81
CA ILE A 143 7.55 -6.15 11.12
C ILE A 143 8.93 -5.48 11.06
N HIS A 144 8.96 -4.17 10.76
CA HIS A 144 10.19 -3.38 10.74
C HIS A 144 10.82 -3.23 12.13
N ALA A 145 10.02 -2.85 13.15
CA ALA A 145 10.50 -2.64 14.52
C ALA A 145 11.11 -3.91 15.12
N HIS A 146 10.51 -5.08 14.83
CA HIS A 146 10.95 -6.38 15.33
C HIS A 146 11.91 -7.11 14.38
N ARG A 147 12.30 -6.48 13.27
CA ARG A 147 13.28 -7.03 12.33
C ARG A 147 12.87 -8.38 11.74
N LEU A 148 11.60 -8.58 11.45
CA LEU A 148 11.06 -9.83 10.91
C LEU A 148 11.31 -9.92 9.40
N ILE A 149 12.58 -10.13 9.02
CA ILE A 149 13.07 -10.09 7.64
C ILE A 149 12.29 -11.03 6.72
N THR A 150 12.10 -12.29 7.16
CA THR A 150 11.37 -13.29 6.36
C THR A 150 9.93 -12.85 6.10
N HIS A 151 9.24 -12.32 7.13
CA HIS A 151 7.88 -11.81 6.96
C HIS A 151 7.84 -10.66 5.97
N TYR A 152 8.79 -9.72 6.06
CA TYR A 152 8.90 -8.58 5.17
C TYR A 152 9.06 -8.99 3.71
N ILE A 153 10.04 -9.86 3.42
CA ILE A 153 10.26 -10.37 2.05
C ILE A 153 9.02 -11.13 1.55
N THR A 154 8.40 -11.95 2.40
CA THR A 154 7.21 -12.72 2.02
C THR A 154 6.05 -11.82 1.60
N ILE A 155 5.75 -10.77 2.39
CA ILE A 155 4.64 -9.86 2.06
C ILE A 155 4.93 -9.04 0.80
N ASP A 156 6.18 -8.61 0.58
CA ASP A 156 6.57 -7.89 -0.62
C ASP A 156 6.47 -8.76 -1.88
N LEU A 157 6.86 -10.03 -1.78
CA LEU A 157 6.68 -10.99 -2.87
C LEU A 157 5.20 -11.26 -3.14
N VAL A 158 4.37 -11.42 -2.11
CA VAL A 158 2.91 -11.58 -2.25
C VAL A 158 2.31 -10.38 -2.96
N LEU A 159 2.67 -9.15 -2.55
CA LEU A 159 2.18 -7.94 -3.19
C LEU A 159 2.62 -7.84 -4.65
N SER A 160 3.92 -8.02 -4.91
CA SER A 160 4.49 -7.90 -6.25
C SER A 160 3.89 -8.91 -7.22
N PHE A 161 3.80 -10.17 -6.79
CA PHE A 161 3.22 -11.24 -7.60
C PHE A 161 1.73 -11.03 -7.86
N SER A 162 0.96 -10.67 -6.83
CA SER A 162 -0.46 -10.42 -6.98
C SER A 162 -0.75 -9.22 -7.86
N LEU A 163 0.01 -8.12 -7.74
CA LEU A 163 -0.13 -6.95 -8.61
C LEU A 163 0.10 -7.30 -10.08
N ILE A 164 1.17 -8.03 -10.40
CA ILE A 164 1.44 -8.44 -11.79
C ILE A 164 0.33 -9.38 -12.28
N LEU A 165 0.06 -10.45 -11.54
CA LEU A 165 -0.91 -11.48 -11.93
C LEU A 165 -2.29 -10.89 -12.19
N PHE A 166 -2.84 -10.15 -11.22
CA PHE A 166 -4.18 -9.58 -11.36
C PHE A 166 -4.23 -8.41 -12.35
N SER A 167 -3.16 -7.62 -12.49
CA SER A 167 -3.13 -6.57 -13.51
C SER A 167 -3.20 -7.16 -14.90
N PHE A 168 -2.41 -8.19 -15.22
CA PHE A 168 -2.47 -8.83 -16.53
C PHE A 168 -3.84 -9.44 -16.79
N PHE A 169 -4.39 -10.17 -15.84
CA PHE A 169 -5.70 -10.82 -15.98
C PHE A 169 -6.85 -9.82 -16.11
N PHE A 170 -6.89 -8.77 -15.26
CA PHE A 170 -8.01 -7.84 -15.24
C PHE A 170 -7.92 -6.77 -16.34
N ILE A 171 -6.72 -6.39 -16.79
CA ILE A 171 -6.56 -5.46 -17.93
C ILE A 171 -7.15 -6.09 -19.19
N GLU A 172 -6.91 -7.37 -19.44
CA GLU A 172 -7.49 -8.10 -20.59
C GLU A 172 -9.01 -8.17 -20.54
N GLN A 173 -9.62 -8.25 -19.36
CA GLN A 173 -11.07 -8.38 -19.22
C GLN A 173 -11.81 -7.05 -19.10
N PHE A 174 -11.22 -6.08 -18.42
CA PHE A 174 -11.91 -4.84 -18.02
C PHE A 174 -11.21 -3.57 -18.53
N GLY A 175 -10.19 -3.71 -19.37
CA GLY A 175 -9.41 -2.57 -19.85
C GLY A 175 -8.72 -1.83 -18.70
N LEU A 176 -8.70 -0.51 -18.76
CA LEU A 176 -8.01 0.35 -17.79
C LEU A 176 -8.55 0.19 -16.36
N ILE A 177 -9.87 0.03 -16.19
CA ILE A 177 -10.49 -0.22 -14.88
C ILE A 177 -9.96 -1.52 -14.26
N GLY A 178 -9.53 -2.49 -15.09
CA GLY A 178 -8.89 -3.72 -14.64
C GLY A 178 -7.61 -3.48 -13.84
N ALA A 179 -6.80 -2.48 -14.21
CA ALA A 179 -5.57 -2.16 -13.50
C ALA A 179 -5.83 -1.70 -12.05
N VAL A 180 -6.85 -0.86 -11.83
CA VAL A 180 -7.20 -0.39 -10.47
C VAL A 180 -8.00 -1.43 -9.68
N LYS A 181 -8.75 -2.34 -10.34
CA LYS A 181 -9.31 -3.53 -9.68
C LYS A 181 -8.21 -4.46 -9.21
N ALA A 182 -7.15 -4.65 -10.00
CA ALA A 182 -5.97 -5.42 -9.61
C ALA A 182 -5.28 -4.80 -8.39
N HIS A 183 -5.14 -3.48 -8.35
CA HIS A 183 -4.64 -2.75 -7.19
C HIS A 183 -5.47 -3.06 -5.93
N PHE A 184 -6.79 -2.93 -6.01
CA PHE A 184 -7.69 -3.24 -4.89
C PHE A 184 -7.52 -4.68 -4.39
N VAL A 185 -7.61 -5.67 -5.29
CA VAL A 185 -7.51 -7.09 -4.92
C VAL A 185 -6.13 -7.43 -4.34
N SER A 186 -5.07 -6.87 -4.92
CA SER A 186 -3.70 -7.13 -4.46
C SER A 186 -3.45 -6.56 -3.07
N TYR A 187 -3.91 -5.35 -2.76
CA TYR A 187 -3.78 -4.79 -1.42
C TYR A 187 -4.69 -5.44 -0.39
N LEU A 188 -5.86 -5.95 -0.79
CA LEU A 188 -6.69 -6.80 0.07
C LEU A 188 -5.94 -8.10 0.43
N ILE A 189 -5.37 -8.80 -0.56
CA ILE A 189 -4.56 -10.02 -0.33
C ILE A 189 -3.35 -9.71 0.53
N TYR A 190 -2.66 -8.61 0.27
CA TYR A 190 -1.52 -8.13 1.05
C TYR A 190 -1.88 -7.92 2.52
N PHE A 191 -2.97 -7.23 2.79
CA PHE A 191 -3.47 -7.01 4.15
C PHE A 191 -3.81 -8.33 4.85
N VAL A 192 -4.55 -9.21 4.19
CA VAL A 192 -4.90 -10.53 4.73
C VAL A 192 -3.65 -11.38 5.00
N ALA A 193 -2.67 -11.35 4.10
CA ALA A 193 -1.40 -12.07 4.28
C ALA A 193 -0.62 -11.57 5.50
N ILE A 194 -0.54 -10.25 5.71
CA ILE A 194 0.11 -9.68 6.90
C ILE A 194 -0.62 -10.09 8.18
N VAL A 195 -1.95 -9.97 8.22
CA VAL A 195 -2.76 -10.38 9.38
C VAL A 195 -2.55 -11.87 9.68
N PHE A 196 -2.51 -12.72 8.65
CA PHE A 196 -2.26 -14.15 8.81
C PHE A 196 -0.86 -14.45 9.37
N LEU A 197 0.17 -13.78 8.85
CA LEU A 197 1.55 -13.93 9.35
C LEU A 197 1.69 -13.45 10.80
N LEU A 198 1.03 -12.36 11.15
CA LEU A 198 1.09 -11.79 12.50
C LEU A 198 -0.02 -12.30 13.42
N ARG A 199 -0.83 -13.32 13.03
CA ARG A 199 -1.97 -13.79 13.81
C ARG A 199 -1.63 -14.19 15.25
N LYS A 200 -0.47 -14.79 15.48
CA LYS A 200 -0.01 -15.15 16.83
C LYS A 200 0.20 -13.88 17.67
N THR A 201 0.90 -12.90 17.14
CA THR A 201 1.14 -11.61 17.80
C THR A 201 -0.17 -10.85 18.05
N LEU A 202 -1.08 -10.85 17.06
CA LEU A 202 -2.33 -10.09 17.17
C LEU A 202 -3.31 -10.69 18.17
N PHE A 203 -3.39 -12.03 18.27
CA PHE A 203 -4.50 -12.69 18.98
C PHE A 203 -4.07 -13.54 20.17
N TRP A 204 -2.88 -14.15 20.19
CA TRP A 204 -2.52 -15.16 21.18
C TRP A 204 -1.25 -14.88 21.99
N ALA A 205 -0.27 -14.14 21.48
CA ALA A 205 0.95 -13.89 22.24
C ALA A 205 0.67 -13.08 23.50
N SER A 206 1.24 -13.48 24.63
CA SER A 206 1.31 -12.72 25.88
C SER A 206 2.70 -12.09 26.02
N ASP A 207 2.78 -11.01 26.80
CA ASP A 207 4.06 -10.45 27.20
C ASP A 207 4.67 -11.41 28.25
N GLU A 208 5.72 -12.16 27.87
CA GLU A 208 6.59 -12.87 28.79
C GLU A 208 7.67 -11.94 29.31
#